data_b9251cfedf46bb68e06227a735504dd9
#
_entry.id   b9251cfedf46bb68e06227a735504dd9
#
_cell.length_a   1.000
_cell.length_b   1.000
_cell.length_c   1.000
_cell.angle_alpha   90.00
_cell.angle_beta   90.00
_cell.angle_gamma   90.00
#
_symmetry.space_group_name_H-M   'P 1'
#
loop_
_entity.id
_entity.type
_entity.pdbx_description
1 polymer ?
#
loop_
_entity_poly.entity_id
_entity_poly.type
_entity_poly.pdbx_seq_one_letter_code
_entity_poly.pdbx_strand_id
1 'polypeptide(L)'
;KPAKKYLREFYLFPAEAELFQENDIMMGMDFAVRIANDRRIPLSLCLGIGSSQGAHIGKNPLSLYVDYISQYSLISVSVAAGNEGAARHHYAGRLTERENQALAELRVGNKEPGFTMEFWGEPPEIYNLSLQSPTGEILDISASLGAVTQELSFVFVETRVKVNYVSIERQTGYTLVYFQFIQPVPGIWRIFVRGRDGQNVGFHMWLPVQGLISEETYFLEPSPYNTVTAPGDSLESITVTAYQYRDNSLYVQASRGFMPDGNVVPQVAAPGVQIRVPLLNGLYGNASGTSLSAAQTAGAAALLFEWAVIRGNQPYFTGSSVKNYITRGAEREERMQYPNRDWGFGRMDLYHTFELLA
;
A
#
# COMPACT_ATOMS: atom_id res chain seq x y z
N LYS A 1 -7.96 17.33 6.64
CA LYS A 1 -7.37 18.04 7.80
C LYS A 1 -6.10 17.32 8.23
N PRO A 2 -5.08 18.03 8.79
CA PRO A 2 -3.90 17.37 9.35
C PRO A 2 -4.26 16.38 10.45
N ALA A 3 -3.50 15.28 10.55
CA ALA A 3 -3.70 14.28 11.58
C ALA A 3 -3.57 14.87 12.98
N LYS A 4 -4.41 14.42 13.90
CA LYS A 4 -4.42 14.88 15.30
C LYS A 4 -3.12 14.47 16.01
N LYS A 5 -2.69 15.27 16.97
CA LYS A 5 -1.45 15.06 17.73
C LYS A 5 -1.35 13.65 18.34
N TYR A 6 -2.42 13.14 18.95
CA TYR A 6 -2.41 11.83 19.58
C TYR A 6 -2.15 10.68 18.59
N LEU A 7 -2.57 10.80 17.32
CA LEU A 7 -2.26 9.81 16.29
C LEU A 7 -0.78 9.83 15.92
N ARG A 8 -0.19 11.03 15.82
CA ARG A 8 1.26 11.15 15.59
C ARG A 8 2.06 10.51 16.71
N GLU A 9 1.64 10.74 17.95
CA GLU A 9 2.28 10.14 19.14
C GLU A 9 2.10 8.61 19.19
N PHE A 10 0.92 8.12 18.78
CA PHE A 10 0.67 6.67 18.72
C PHE A 10 1.51 5.98 17.67
N TYR A 11 1.57 6.54 16.47
CA TYR A 11 2.34 5.97 15.35
C TYR A 11 3.82 6.37 15.36
N LEU A 12 4.25 7.21 16.29
CA LEU A 12 5.62 7.73 16.41
C LEU A 12 6.10 8.46 15.13
N PHE A 13 5.20 9.08 14.40
CA PHE A 13 5.54 9.78 13.17
C PHE A 13 6.28 11.10 13.44
N PRO A 14 7.22 11.52 12.55
CA PRO A 14 7.91 12.79 12.65
C PRO A 14 6.94 13.97 12.78
N ALA A 15 7.29 14.95 13.63
CA ALA A 15 6.40 16.08 13.91
C ALA A 15 6.11 16.95 12.66
N GLU A 16 7.10 17.05 11.77
CA GLU A 16 7.04 17.82 10.51
C GLU A 16 6.33 17.09 9.36
N ALA A 17 6.06 15.78 9.47
CA ALA A 17 5.43 15.02 8.43
C ALA A 17 3.99 15.51 8.15
N GLU A 18 3.64 15.71 6.89
CA GLU A 18 2.28 16.01 6.46
C GLU A 18 1.43 14.73 6.45
N LEU A 19 0.45 14.67 7.33
CA LEU A 19 -0.39 13.49 7.54
C LEU A 19 -1.86 13.89 7.56
N PHE A 20 -2.69 13.02 7.00
CA PHE A 20 -4.14 13.14 6.99
C PHE A 20 -4.79 11.91 7.63
N GLN A 21 -5.96 12.12 8.24
CA GLN A 21 -6.72 11.01 8.80
C GLN A 21 -7.58 10.36 7.72
N GLU A 22 -7.66 9.05 7.71
CA GLU A 22 -8.46 8.29 6.75
C GLU A 22 -9.94 8.73 6.75
N ASN A 23 -10.53 8.94 7.92
CA ASN A 23 -11.92 9.39 8.04
C ASN A 23 -12.15 10.77 7.40
N ASP A 24 -11.20 11.70 7.47
CA ASP A 24 -11.31 12.99 6.80
C ASP A 24 -11.23 12.85 5.27
N ILE A 25 -10.43 11.88 4.78
CA ILE A 25 -10.35 11.53 3.36
C ILE A 25 -11.68 10.93 2.90
N MET A 26 -12.22 9.95 3.65
CA MET A 26 -13.53 9.34 3.37
C MET A 26 -14.65 10.38 3.33
N MET A 27 -14.66 11.32 4.28
CA MET A 27 -15.64 12.44 4.28
C MET A 27 -15.50 13.35 3.06
N GLY A 28 -14.25 13.62 2.61
CA GLY A 28 -14.00 14.40 1.39
C GLY A 28 -14.52 13.68 0.13
N MET A 29 -14.31 12.37 0.06
CA MET A 29 -14.82 11.54 -1.03
C MET A 29 -16.36 11.48 -1.02
N ASP A 30 -16.98 11.27 0.14
CA ASP A 30 -18.43 11.27 0.32
C ASP A 30 -19.06 12.61 -0.12
N PHE A 31 -18.41 13.73 0.21
CA PHE A 31 -18.83 15.03 -0.24
C PHE A 31 -18.85 15.15 -1.78
N ALA A 32 -17.78 14.70 -2.45
CA ALA A 32 -17.71 14.72 -3.91
C ALA A 32 -18.76 13.79 -4.56
N VAL A 33 -18.95 12.59 -4.00
CA VAL A 33 -19.98 11.61 -4.44
C VAL A 33 -21.38 12.20 -4.33
N ARG A 34 -21.72 12.85 -3.20
CA ARG A 34 -23.03 13.50 -3.03
C ARG A 34 -23.28 14.58 -4.07
N ILE A 35 -22.31 15.46 -4.32
CA ILE A 35 -22.44 16.50 -5.34
C ILE A 35 -22.64 15.90 -6.75
N ALA A 36 -21.90 14.87 -7.10
CA ALA A 36 -22.03 14.21 -8.40
C ALA A 36 -23.41 13.57 -8.55
N ASN A 37 -23.90 12.89 -7.52
CA ASN A 37 -25.23 12.26 -7.52
C ASN A 37 -26.36 13.32 -7.60
N ASP A 38 -26.27 14.42 -6.84
CA ASP A 38 -27.27 15.51 -6.89
C ASP A 38 -27.37 16.15 -8.28
N ARG A 39 -26.23 16.25 -8.95
CA ARG A 39 -26.12 16.80 -10.31
C ARG A 39 -26.34 15.77 -11.43
N ARG A 40 -26.40 14.49 -11.07
CA ARG A 40 -26.50 13.36 -12.03
C ARG A 40 -25.39 13.37 -13.06
N ILE A 41 -24.15 13.61 -12.65
CA ILE A 41 -22.97 13.63 -13.51
C ILE A 41 -21.99 12.54 -13.09
N PRO A 42 -21.23 11.97 -14.04
CA PRO A 42 -20.14 11.06 -13.70
C PRO A 42 -19.06 11.74 -12.85
N LEU A 43 -18.39 10.95 -12.01
CA LEU A 43 -17.30 11.39 -11.15
C LEU A 43 -16.08 10.50 -11.35
N SER A 44 -14.95 11.12 -11.68
CA SER A 44 -13.64 10.49 -11.65
C SER A 44 -12.82 11.03 -10.49
N LEU A 45 -12.51 10.18 -9.53
CA LEU A 45 -11.70 10.50 -8.36
C LEU A 45 -10.25 10.04 -8.56
N CYS A 46 -9.31 10.83 -8.04
CA CYS A 46 -7.90 10.48 -7.98
C CYS A 46 -7.42 10.50 -6.53
N LEU A 47 -6.83 9.41 -6.06
CA LEU A 47 -6.20 9.30 -4.76
C LEU A 47 -4.69 9.09 -4.95
N GLY A 48 -3.91 10.16 -4.74
CA GLY A 48 -2.45 10.17 -4.83
C GLY A 48 -1.76 10.01 -3.47
N ILE A 49 -2.37 9.31 -2.54
CA ILE A 49 -1.91 9.10 -1.17
C ILE A 49 -1.84 7.62 -0.85
N GLY A 50 -1.07 7.25 0.16
CA GLY A 50 -0.99 5.85 0.57
C GLY A 50 -0.43 5.66 1.98
N SER A 51 -0.72 4.47 2.54
CA SER A 51 -0.21 3.99 3.82
C SER A 51 0.20 2.53 3.70
N SER A 52 1.28 2.14 4.38
CA SER A 52 1.71 0.74 4.49
C SER A 52 1.11 0.02 5.70
N GLN A 53 0.10 0.59 6.34
CA GLN A 53 -0.59 -0.06 7.45
C GLN A 53 -1.68 -1.00 6.96
N GLY A 54 -1.84 -2.14 7.64
CA GLY A 54 -2.81 -3.16 7.31
C GLY A 54 -2.22 -4.38 6.61
N ALA A 55 -3.07 -5.36 6.35
CA ALA A 55 -2.68 -6.66 5.77
C ALA A 55 -2.41 -6.61 4.25
N HIS A 56 -2.55 -5.48 3.60
CA HIS A 56 -2.39 -5.28 2.15
C HIS A 56 -3.24 -6.24 1.29
N ILE A 57 -4.45 -6.53 1.74
CA ILE A 57 -5.46 -7.37 1.05
C ILE A 57 -6.82 -6.66 0.87
N GLY A 58 -6.80 -5.32 0.82
CA GLY A 58 -8.00 -4.50 0.61
C GLY A 58 -8.99 -4.47 1.77
N LYS A 59 -8.56 -4.83 2.99
CA LYS A 59 -9.45 -4.94 4.16
C LYS A 59 -9.32 -3.80 5.16
N ASN A 60 -8.47 -2.81 4.89
CA ASN A 60 -8.44 -1.62 5.74
C ASN A 60 -9.65 -0.69 5.46
N PRO A 61 -10.02 0.18 6.41
CA PRO A 61 -11.24 0.98 6.30
C PRO A 61 -11.31 1.86 5.05
N LEU A 62 -10.19 2.48 4.65
CA LEU A 62 -10.18 3.36 3.46
C LEU A 62 -10.32 2.55 2.17
N SER A 63 -9.68 1.38 2.05
CA SER A 63 -9.81 0.50 0.88
C SER A 63 -11.23 -0.04 0.74
N LEU A 64 -11.85 -0.48 1.85
CA LEU A 64 -13.26 -0.90 1.86
C LEU A 64 -14.20 0.24 1.48
N TYR A 65 -13.89 1.48 1.89
CA TYR A 65 -14.69 2.63 1.51
C TYR A 65 -14.54 2.97 0.03
N VAL A 66 -13.34 2.87 -0.53
CA VAL A 66 -13.09 2.99 -1.98
C VAL A 66 -13.89 1.94 -2.75
N ASP A 67 -13.87 0.68 -2.31
CA ASP A 67 -14.68 -0.39 -2.91
C ASP A 67 -16.18 -0.07 -2.84
N TYR A 68 -16.65 0.41 -1.69
CA TYR A 68 -18.05 0.79 -1.50
C TYR A 68 -18.50 1.88 -2.48
N ILE A 69 -17.75 2.99 -2.60
CA ILE A 69 -18.14 4.07 -3.50
C ILE A 69 -17.98 3.71 -4.97
N SER A 70 -17.05 2.83 -5.31
CA SER A 70 -16.84 2.34 -6.69
C SER A 70 -17.98 1.47 -7.20
N GLN A 71 -18.88 1.02 -6.33
CA GLN A 71 -20.12 0.31 -6.71
C GLN A 71 -21.18 1.24 -7.28
N TYR A 72 -21.08 2.56 -7.07
CA TYR A 72 -21.98 3.52 -7.71
C TYR A 72 -21.67 3.61 -9.21
N SER A 73 -22.70 3.51 -10.05
CA SER A 73 -22.58 3.32 -11.50
C SER A 73 -21.69 4.34 -12.22
N LEU A 74 -21.77 5.61 -11.81
CA LEU A 74 -21.09 6.72 -12.48
C LEU A 74 -19.82 7.19 -11.75
N ILE A 75 -19.22 6.32 -10.93
CA ILE A 75 -18.00 6.66 -10.17
C ILE A 75 -16.85 5.76 -10.60
N SER A 76 -15.71 6.37 -10.90
CA SER A 76 -14.43 5.69 -11.11
C SER A 76 -13.40 6.26 -10.14
N VAL A 77 -12.64 5.40 -9.47
CA VAL A 77 -11.58 5.80 -8.53
C VAL A 77 -10.26 5.28 -9.05
N SER A 78 -9.33 6.20 -9.34
CA SER A 78 -7.95 5.88 -9.70
C SER A 78 -7.05 6.11 -8.49
N VAL A 79 -6.26 5.11 -8.10
CA VAL A 79 -5.44 5.13 -6.90
C VAL A 79 -3.97 4.89 -7.25
N ALA A 80 -3.09 5.65 -6.64
CA ALA A 80 -1.64 5.42 -6.77
C ALA A 80 -1.24 4.11 -6.09
N ALA A 81 -0.41 3.31 -6.74
CA ALA A 81 0.12 2.07 -6.15
C ALA A 81 1.04 2.33 -4.94
N GLY A 82 1.63 3.53 -4.84
CA GLY A 82 2.64 3.87 -3.85
C GLY A 82 4.05 3.90 -4.43
N ASN A 83 5.01 4.38 -3.63
CA ASN A 83 6.40 4.54 -4.05
C ASN A 83 7.38 3.76 -3.16
N GLU A 84 6.97 2.59 -2.65
CA GLU A 84 7.71 1.78 -1.68
C GLU A 84 8.54 0.64 -2.32
N GLY A 85 8.55 0.50 -3.66
CA GLY A 85 9.21 -0.61 -4.35
C GLY A 85 10.72 -0.73 -4.10
N ALA A 86 11.41 0.38 -3.82
CA ALA A 86 12.84 0.42 -3.50
C ALA A 86 13.13 0.89 -2.07
N ALA A 87 12.10 1.13 -1.26
CA ALA A 87 12.24 1.66 0.10
C ALA A 87 12.84 0.67 1.10
N ARG A 88 12.79 -0.63 0.80
CA ARG A 88 13.26 -1.71 1.68
C ARG A 88 12.43 -1.82 2.98
N HIS A 89 11.18 -1.37 2.94
CA HIS A 89 10.27 -1.33 4.09
C HIS A 89 9.37 -2.55 4.22
N HIS A 90 9.55 -3.55 3.35
CA HIS A 90 8.78 -4.78 3.39
C HIS A 90 9.69 -6.01 3.45
N TYR A 91 9.36 -6.93 4.34
CA TYR A 91 9.95 -8.27 4.43
C TYR A 91 8.86 -9.31 4.20
N ALA A 92 9.13 -10.29 3.35
CA ALA A 92 8.27 -11.44 3.12
C ALA A 92 9.00 -12.72 3.53
N GLY A 93 8.40 -13.48 4.42
CA GLY A 93 8.91 -14.77 4.87
C GLY A 93 7.94 -15.91 4.60
N ARG A 94 8.42 -17.12 4.63
CA ARG A 94 7.62 -18.33 4.50
C ARG A 94 8.10 -19.38 5.51
N LEU A 95 7.14 -20.01 6.17
CA LEU A 95 7.40 -21.20 7.00
C LEU A 95 6.94 -22.43 6.22
N THR A 96 7.66 -23.53 6.41
CA THR A 96 7.31 -24.84 5.83
C THR A 96 7.48 -25.92 6.90
N GLU A 97 6.97 -27.12 6.65
CA GLU A 97 7.16 -28.27 7.56
C GLU A 97 8.65 -28.56 7.86
N ARG A 98 9.53 -28.28 6.90
CA ARG A 98 10.98 -28.51 7.03
C ARG A 98 11.73 -27.32 7.63
N GLU A 99 11.30 -26.12 7.30
CA GLU A 99 11.89 -24.86 7.75
C GLU A 99 10.84 -24.07 8.52
N ASN A 100 10.56 -24.51 9.75
CA ASN A 100 9.53 -23.93 10.60
C ASN A 100 10.04 -22.75 11.43
N GLN A 101 11.07 -22.06 10.92
CA GLN A 101 11.58 -20.82 11.50
C GLN A 101 12.16 -19.92 10.42
N ALA A 102 12.06 -18.62 10.63
CA ALA A 102 12.63 -17.59 9.77
C ALA A 102 13.25 -16.50 10.61
N LEU A 103 14.18 -15.75 10.01
CA LEU A 103 14.86 -14.62 10.63
C LEU A 103 14.71 -13.41 9.72
N ALA A 104 14.16 -12.33 10.24
CA ALA A 104 14.18 -11.03 9.60
C ALA A 104 15.18 -10.12 10.32
N GLU A 105 16.09 -9.51 9.57
CA GLU A 105 17.04 -8.53 10.07
C GLU A 105 16.62 -7.12 9.70
N LEU A 106 16.45 -6.29 10.71
CA LEU A 106 16.03 -4.89 10.61
C LEU A 106 17.19 -3.99 11.05
N ARG A 107 17.71 -3.19 10.12
CA ARG A 107 18.63 -2.11 10.47
C ARG A 107 17.84 -0.92 10.99
N VAL A 108 18.23 -0.39 12.14
CA VAL A 108 17.75 0.86 12.71
C VAL A 108 18.84 1.91 12.58
N GLY A 109 18.50 3.07 12.02
CA GLY A 109 19.40 4.18 11.77
C GLY A 109 19.79 4.95 13.05
N ASN A 110 20.86 5.76 12.95
CA ASN A 110 21.43 6.48 14.09
C ASN A 110 20.52 7.57 14.69
N LYS A 111 19.57 8.08 13.94
CA LYS A 111 18.70 9.19 14.36
C LYS A 111 17.22 8.81 14.33
N GLU A 112 16.92 7.53 14.50
CA GLU A 112 15.54 7.05 14.51
C GLU A 112 14.91 7.34 15.90
N PRO A 113 13.94 8.27 15.98
CA PRO A 113 13.32 8.61 17.27
C PRO A 113 12.34 7.54 17.75
N GLY A 114 11.81 6.76 16.81
CA GLY A 114 10.84 5.70 17.02
C GLY A 114 9.99 5.47 15.78
N PHE A 115 9.50 4.27 15.66
CA PHE A 115 8.66 3.84 14.53
C PHE A 115 7.75 2.70 14.93
N THR A 116 6.79 2.42 14.07
CA THR A 116 5.93 1.24 14.18
C THR A 116 6.28 0.21 13.13
N MET A 117 6.00 -1.06 13.41
CA MET A 117 6.14 -2.17 12.47
C MET A 117 4.95 -3.10 12.63
N GLU A 118 4.40 -3.59 11.54
CA GLU A 118 3.35 -4.59 11.56
C GLU A 118 3.87 -5.93 11.04
N PHE A 119 3.59 -7.00 11.77
CA PHE A 119 3.72 -8.38 11.32
C PHE A 119 2.33 -8.92 11.02
N TRP A 120 2.17 -9.51 9.86
CA TRP A 120 0.94 -10.15 9.41
C TRP A 120 1.24 -11.58 8.97
N GLY A 121 0.68 -12.56 9.69
CA GLY A 121 0.87 -13.99 9.44
C GLY A 121 -0.37 -14.65 8.87
N GLU A 122 -0.20 -15.42 7.81
CA GLU A 122 -1.30 -16.16 7.18
C GLU A 122 -1.85 -17.25 8.10
N PRO A 123 -3.20 -17.42 8.15
CA PRO A 123 -3.80 -18.55 8.85
C PRO A 123 -3.51 -19.87 8.11
N PRO A 124 -3.62 -21.05 8.77
CA PRO A 124 -4.06 -21.24 10.15
C PRO A 124 -2.93 -21.27 11.19
N GLU A 125 -1.70 -20.90 10.84
CA GLU A 125 -0.53 -21.01 11.72
C GLU A 125 -0.63 -20.09 12.94
N ILE A 126 -0.05 -20.52 14.05
CA ILE A 126 0.18 -19.71 15.24
C ILE A 126 1.67 -19.37 15.30
N TYR A 127 1.94 -18.08 15.27
CA TYR A 127 3.31 -17.57 15.20
C TYR A 127 3.86 -17.26 16.59
N ASN A 128 5.02 -17.82 16.91
CA ASN A 128 5.83 -17.41 18.06
C ASN A 128 6.93 -16.48 17.56
N LEU A 129 7.06 -15.34 18.20
CA LEU A 129 8.03 -14.32 17.81
C LEU A 129 9.01 -14.08 18.96
N SER A 130 10.26 -13.77 18.63
CA SER A 130 11.25 -13.28 19.57
C SER A 130 11.98 -12.10 18.95
N LEU A 131 12.32 -11.12 19.75
CA LEU A 131 13.03 -9.91 19.34
C LEU A 131 14.41 -9.87 19.98
N GLN A 132 15.46 -9.79 19.15
CA GLN A 132 16.84 -9.61 19.60
C GLN A 132 17.29 -8.16 19.37
N SER A 133 17.82 -7.55 20.42
CA SER A 133 18.46 -6.23 20.35
C SER A 133 19.83 -6.29 19.67
N PRO A 134 20.40 -5.15 19.23
CA PRO A 134 21.76 -5.10 18.67
C PRO A 134 22.84 -5.56 19.64
N THR A 135 22.58 -5.56 20.94
CA THR A 135 23.51 -6.06 22.00
C THR A 135 23.43 -7.58 22.19
N GLY A 136 22.50 -8.27 21.49
CA GLY A 136 22.35 -9.72 21.53
C GLY A 136 21.32 -10.22 22.54
N GLU A 137 20.69 -9.36 23.33
CA GLU A 137 19.63 -9.75 24.26
C GLU A 137 18.36 -10.15 23.51
N ILE A 138 17.80 -11.31 23.86
CA ILE A 138 16.60 -11.86 23.20
C ILE A 138 15.43 -11.86 24.18
N LEU A 139 14.30 -11.33 23.75
CA LEU A 139 13.04 -11.35 24.48
C LEU A 139 11.94 -12.04 23.66
N ASP A 140 11.25 -12.97 24.29
CA ASP A 140 10.14 -13.68 23.66
C ASP A 140 8.84 -12.86 23.72
N ILE A 141 8.08 -12.92 22.65
CA ILE A 141 6.78 -12.30 22.54
C ILE A 141 5.74 -13.39 22.76
N SER A 142 5.02 -13.28 23.88
CA SER A 142 4.04 -14.28 24.25
C SER A 142 2.84 -14.25 23.31
N ALA A 143 2.65 -15.31 22.53
CA ALA A 143 1.43 -15.55 21.80
C ALA A 143 0.31 -15.89 22.81
N SER A 144 -0.82 -15.22 22.71
CA SER A 144 -2.00 -15.46 23.57
C SER A 144 -3.25 -15.53 22.71
N LEU A 145 -4.20 -16.35 23.14
CA LEU A 145 -5.53 -16.34 22.56
C LEU A 145 -6.23 -15.03 22.94
N GLY A 146 -6.39 -14.13 21.96
CA GLY A 146 -6.95 -12.80 22.14
C GLY A 146 -5.95 -11.68 21.85
N ALA A 147 -6.31 -10.45 22.20
CA ALA A 147 -5.44 -9.30 22.07
C ALA A 147 -4.69 -9.04 23.39
N VAL A 148 -3.36 -9.08 23.35
CA VAL A 148 -2.52 -8.85 24.53
C VAL A 148 -1.48 -7.78 24.19
N THR A 149 -1.37 -6.78 25.08
CA THR A 149 -0.33 -5.76 25.00
C THR A 149 0.79 -6.11 25.98
N GLN A 150 2.00 -6.13 25.48
CA GLN A 150 3.23 -6.39 26.25
C GLN A 150 4.18 -5.22 26.07
N GLU A 151 4.99 -4.94 27.06
CA GLU A 151 6.11 -4.00 26.96
C GLU A 151 7.41 -4.76 27.19
N LEU A 152 8.27 -4.81 26.17
CA LEU A 152 9.58 -5.41 26.21
C LEU A 152 10.58 -4.33 26.65
N SER A 153 11.29 -4.58 27.75
CA SER A 153 12.34 -3.72 28.26
C SER A 153 13.64 -4.51 28.30
N PHE A 154 14.67 -4.00 27.66
CA PHE A 154 15.98 -4.63 27.58
C PHE A 154 16.86 -4.15 28.72
N VAL A 155 17.79 -5.00 29.17
CA VAL A 155 18.72 -4.66 30.24
C VAL A 155 19.90 -3.81 29.75
N PHE A 156 20.35 -4.08 28.52
CA PHE A 156 21.57 -3.47 27.98
C PHE A 156 21.30 -2.28 27.03
N VAL A 157 20.04 -1.94 26.78
CA VAL A 157 19.66 -0.79 25.94
C VAL A 157 18.44 -0.09 26.53
N GLU A 158 18.35 1.22 26.35
CA GLU A 158 17.21 2.02 26.84
C GLU A 158 15.93 1.88 26.00
N THR A 159 16.01 1.15 24.89
CA THR A 159 14.88 0.92 23.98
C THR A 159 13.74 0.21 24.68
N ARG A 160 12.53 0.70 24.48
CA ARG A 160 11.28 0.01 24.86
C ARG A 160 10.52 -0.36 23.61
N VAL A 161 10.00 -1.58 23.58
CA VAL A 161 9.16 -2.03 22.47
C VAL A 161 7.81 -2.44 23.03
N LYS A 162 6.76 -1.69 22.66
CA LYS A 162 5.39 -2.11 22.95
C LYS A 162 4.92 -3.03 21.84
N VAL A 163 4.37 -4.17 22.24
CA VAL A 163 3.89 -5.19 21.34
C VAL A 163 2.42 -5.44 21.61
N ASN A 164 1.60 -5.34 20.58
CA ASN A 164 0.21 -5.76 20.65
C ASN A 164 0.03 -7.00 19.76
N TYR A 165 -0.19 -8.15 20.36
CA TYR A 165 -0.38 -9.43 19.69
C TYR A 165 -1.86 -9.74 19.57
N VAL A 166 -2.37 -9.88 18.34
CA VAL A 166 -3.74 -10.26 18.00
C VAL A 166 -3.68 -11.56 17.19
N SER A 167 -4.01 -12.68 17.81
CA SER A 167 -3.91 -14.01 17.20
C SER A 167 -4.82 -14.19 15.99
N ILE A 168 -5.98 -13.54 15.98
CA ILE A 168 -6.92 -13.54 14.87
C ILE A 168 -7.48 -12.13 14.70
N GLU A 169 -6.99 -11.41 13.67
CA GLU A 169 -7.55 -10.12 13.31
C GLU A 169 -8.93 -10.34 12.66
N ARG A 170 -9.94 -9.57 13.09
CA ARG A 170 -11.36 -9.88 12.79
C ARG A 170 -11.75 -9.78 11.33
N GLN A 171 -11.13 -8.90 10.57
CA GLN A 171 -11.50 -8.66 9.17
C GLN A 171 -10.78 -9.59 8.21
N THR A 172 -9.56 -9.99 8.55
CA THR A 172 -8.66 -10.74 7.68
C THR A 172 -8.53 -12.20 8.08
N GLY A 173 -8.70 -12.50 9.37
CA GLY A 173 -8.39 -13.81 9.95
C GLY A 173 -6.88 -14.05 10.17
N TYR A 174 -6.03 -13.09 9.80
CA TYR A 174 -4.57 -13.17 9.94
C TYR A 174 -4.15 -12.91 11.38
N THR A 175 -2.97 -13.40 11.75
CA THR A 175 -2.30 -12.96 12.97
C THR A 175 -1.70 -11.59 12.73
N LEU A 176 -2.04 -10.60 13.59
CA LEU A 176 -1.41 -9.28 13.60
C LEU A 176 -0.54 -9.13 14.85
N VAL A 177 0.73 -8.77 14.67
CA VAL A 177 1.57 -8.31 15.76
C VAL A 177 2.06 -6.91 15.45
N TYR A 178 1.60 -5.96 16.25
CA TYR A 178 1.91 -4.53 16.09
C TYR A 178 3.02 -4.13 17.07
N PHE A 179 4.08 -3.57 16.54
CA PHE A 179 5.23 -3.12 17.30
C PHE A 179 5.33 -1.61 17.33
N GLN A 180 5.65 -1.04 18.48
CA GLN A 180 6.06 0.35 18.63
C GLN A 180 7.48 0.37 19.23
N PHE A 181 8.46 0.70 18.42
CA PHE A 181 9.85 0.88 18.84
C PHE A 181 10.02 2.31 19.38
N ILE A 182 10.24 2.46 20.67
CA ILE A 182 10.36 3.75 21.36
C ILE A 182 11.82 3.97 21.68
N GLN A 183 12.43 5.03 21.13
CA GLN A 183 13.83 5.35 21.27
C GLN A 183 14.75 4.14 20.97
N PRO A 184 14.61 3.53 19.78
CA PRO A 184 15.39 2.34 19.46
C PRO A 184 16.87 2.70 19.32
N VAL A 185 17.74 1.89 19.93
CA VAL A 185 19.18 2.02 19.69
C VAL A 185 19.52 1.62 18.27
N PRO A 186 20.46 2.34 17.62
CA PRO A 186 20.93 2.01 16.28
C PRO A 186 21.58 0.63 16.23
N GLY A 187 21.47 -0.03 15.08
CA GLY A 187 22.09 -1.32 14.84
C GLY A 187 21.15 -2.32 14.19
N ILE A 188 21.53 -3.59 14.24
CA ILE A 188 20.74 -4.68 13.63
C ILE A 188 19.87 -5.32 14.71
N TRP A 189 18.58 -5.16 14.55
CA TRP A 189 17.55 -5.87 15.31
C TRP A 189 17.17 -7.14 14.55
N ARG A 190 16.88 -8.23 15.29
CA ARG A 190 16.53 -9.51 14.69
C ARG A 190 15.17 -9.97 15.20
N ILE A 191 14.29 -10.30 14.26
CA ILE A 191 12.97 -10.84 14.54
C ILE A 191 12.99 -12.31 14.16
N PHE A 192 12.93 -13.18 15.15
CA PHE A 192 12.78 -14.63 14.92
C PHE A 192 11.29 -14.95 14.84
N VAL A 193 10.93 -15.67 13.79
CA VAL A 193 9.55 -16.11 13.54
C VAL A 193 9.53 -17.63 13.53
N ARG A 194 8.71 -18.25 14.35
CA ARG A 194 8.55 -19.71 14.40
C ARG A 194 7.06 -20.07 14.36
N GLY A 195 6.69 -21.00 13.49
CA GLY A 195 5.37 -21.61 13.49
C GLY A 195 5.24 -22.63 14.63
N ARG A 196 4.05 -22.74 15.19
CA ARG A 196 3.74 -23.74 16.22
C ARG A 196 3.39 -25.08 15.60
N ASP A 197 2.60 -25.08 14.54
CA ASP A 197 1.97 -26.26 13.99
C ASP A 197 2.64 -26.77 12.70
N GLY A 198 3.70 -26.10 12.22
CA GLY A 198 4.50 -26.49 11.06
C GLY A 198 3.79 -26.39 9.73
N GLN A 199 2.86 -25.44 9.60
CA GLN A 199 2.09 -25.21 8.39
C GLN A 199 2.96 -24.56 7.29
N ASN A 200 2.59 -24.80 6.03
CA ASN A 200 3.20 -24.10 4.89
C ASN A 200 2.48 -22.77 4.64
N VAL A 201 2.94 -21.71 5.26
CA VAL A 201 2.29 -20.40 5.28
C VAL A 201 3.28 -19.27 5.04
N GLY A 202 2.78 -18.17 4.48
CA GLY A 202 3.49 -16.92 4.36
C GLY A 202 3.30 -16.00 5.56
N PHE A 203 4.21 -15.04 5.68
CA PHE A 203 4.02 -13.90 6.57
C PHE A 203 4.75 -12.68 6.01
N HIS A 204 4.31 -11.52 6.43
CA HIS A 204 4.84 -10.24 5.97
C HIS A 204 5.13 -9.32 7.14
N MET A 205 6.12 -8.43 6.97
CA MET A 205 6.37 -7.33 7.89
C MET A 205 6.48 -6.04 7.09
N TRP A 206 5.78 -5.00 7.55
CA TRP A 206 5.84 -3.68 6.93
C TRP A 206 6.26 -2.61 7.93
N LEU A 207 7.15 -1.74 7.48
CA LEU A 207 7.52 -0.48 8.11
C LEU A 207 6.64 0.66 7.56
N PRO A 208 6.60 1.84 8.20
CA PRO A 208 5.93 3.01 7.65
C PRO A 208 6.47 3.40 6.27
N VAL A 209 5.64 4.08 5.47
CA VAL A 209 6.06 4.59 4.16
C VAL A 209 7.19 5.61 4.28
N GLN A 210 7.93 5.81 3.19
CA GLN A 210 8.99 6.81 3.10
C GLN A 210 8.52 8.19 3.60
N GLY A 211 9.40 8.88 4.31
CA GLY A 211 9.10 10.16 4.98
C GLY A 211 8.44 10.04 6.36
N LEU A 212 7.99 8.85 6.76
CA LEU A 212 7.45 8.57 8.09
C LEU A 212 8.40 7.76 8.98
N ILE A 213 9.51 7.34 8.43
CA ILE A 213 10.60 6.61 9.09
C ILE A 213 11.92 7.09 8.49
N SER A 214 13.03 6.94 9.21
CA SER A 214 14.37 7.29 8.71
C SER A 214 14.74 6.41 7.50
N GLU A 215 15.35 7.01 6.47
CA GLU A 215 15.89 6.28 5.30
C GLU A 215 16.99 5.26 5.68
N GLU A 216 17.59 5.39 6.88
CA GLU A 216 18.58 4.45 7.41
C GLU A 216 17.94 3.26 8.13
N THR A 217 16.59 3.23 8.31
CA THR A 217 15.85 2.16 8.98
C THR A 217 15.12 1.32 7.93
N TYR A 218 15.57 0.07 7.75
CA TYR A 218 15.08 -0.81 6.69
C TYR A 218 15.43 -2.28 6.93
N PHE A 219 14.74 -3.20 6.26
CA PHE A 219 15.10 -4.63 6.26
C PHE A 219 16.35 -4.90 5.42
N LEU A 220 17.25 -5.76 5.90
CA LEU A 220 18.47 -6.13 5.18
C LEU A 220 18.16 -7.00 3.94
N GLU A 221 17.15 -7.87 4.06
CA GLU A 221 16.66 -8.72 2.98
C GLU A 221 15.21 -8.34 2.62
N PRO A 222 14.99 -7.17 1.99
CA PRO A 222 13.65 -6.70 1.69
C PRO A 222 13.05 -7.40 0.48
N SER A 223 11.73 -7.54 0.46
CA SER A 223 10.99 -7.89 -0.74
C SER A 223 10.46 -6.62 -1.44
N PRO A 224 10.70 -6.44 -2.74
CA PRO A 224 10.12 -5.31 -3.49
C PRO A 224 8.64 -5.53 -3.85
N TYR A 225 8.14 -6.74 -3.69
CA TYR A 225 6.77 -7.13 -3.99
C TYR A 225 5.85 -6.98 -2.76
N ASN A 226 4.53 -6.98 -2.99
CA ASN A 226 3.51 -6.75 -1.96
C ASN A 226 3.72 -5.40 -1.24
N THR A 227 4.18 -4.39 -1.98
CA THR A 227 4.47 -3.04 -1.46
C THR A 227 3.42 -2.02 -1.88
N VAL A 228 2.35 -2.43 -2.56
CA VAL A 228 1.23 -1.55 -2.88
C VAL A 228 0.61 -1.02 -1.59
N THR A 229 0.52 0.30 -1.50
CA THR A 229 0.01 0.98 -0.30
C THR A 229 -1.51 1.09 -0.32
N ALA A 230 -2.15 1.02 0.84
CA ALA A 230 -3.58 1.28 0.95
C ALA A 230 -3.89 2.77 0.68
N PRO A 231 -4.97 3.13 -0.06
CA PRO A 231 -6.02 2.25 -0.56
C PRO A 231 -5.78 1.67 -1.97
N GLY A 232 -4.55 1.64 -2.47
CA GLY A 232 -4.22 1.01 -3.76
C GLY A 232 -4.42 -0.50 -3.76
N ASP A 233 -4.61 -1.12 -2.60
CA ASP A 233 -5.02 -2.51 -2.43
C ASP A 233 -6.55 -2.72 -2.52
N SER A 234 -7.34 -1.70 -2.85
CA SER A 234 -8.78 -1.80 -3.14
C SER A 234 -9.02 -2.66 -4.39
N LEU A 235 -10.09 -3.47 -4.36
CA LEU A 235 -10.42 -4.40 -5.45
C LEU A 235 -11.16 -3.72 -6.60
N GLU A 236 -11.94 -2.69 -6.31
CA GLU A 236 -12.81 -2.03 -7.29
C GLU A 236 -12.17 -0.79 -7.93
N SER A 237 -11.13 -0.22 -7.32
CA SER A 237 -10.40 0.92 -7.91
C SER A 237 -9.54 0.51 -9.10
N ILE A 238 -9.06 1.51 -9.84
CA ILE A 238 -7.98 1.35 -10.83
C ILE A 238 -6.68 1.74 -10.14
N THR A 239 -5.95 0.76 -9.63
CA THR A 239 -4.64 1.00 -9.01
C THR A 239 -3.57 1.10 -10.08
N VAL A 240 -2.80 2.19 -10.03
CA VAL A 240 -1.91 2.59 -11.12
C VAL A 240 -0.47 2.65 -10.64
N THR A 241 0.41 1.91 -11.32
CA THR A 241 1.86 2.01 -11.15
C THR A 241 2.48 3.01 -12.14
N ALA A 242 3.77 3.26 -12.03
CA ALA A 242 4.45 4.29 -12.80
C ALA A 242 5.56 3.75 -13.69
N TYR A 243 5.71 4.34 -14.88
CA TYR A 243 6.83 4.10 -15.77
C TYR A 243 7.36 5.39 -16.39
N GLN A 244 8.59 5.33 -16.92
CA GLN A 244 9.21 6.42 -17.70
C GLN A 244 8.75 6.32 -19.17
N TYR A 245 8.03 7.32 -19.64
CA TYR A 245 7.43 7.33 -20.98
C TYR A 245 8.43 7.47 -22.14
N ARG A 246 9.67 7.86 -21.85
CA ARG A 246 10.69 8.10 -22.90
C ARG A 246 11.36 6.81 -23.36
N ASP A 247 11.56 5.88 -22.45
CA ASP A 247 12.28 4.62 -22.70
C ASP A 247 11.50 3.37 -22.25
N ASN A 248 10.28 3.57 -21.75
CA ASN A 248 9.40 2.54 -21.22
C ASN A 248 9.99 1.75 -20.03
N SER A 249 10.97 2.31 -19.32
CA SER A 249 11.50 1.67 -18.12
C SER A 249 10.54 1.81 -16.94
N LEU A 250 10.46 0.77 -16.10
CA LEU A 250 9.69 0.81 -14.87
C LEU A 250 10.25 1.86 -13.90
N TYR A 251 9.39 2.60 -13.23
CA TYR A 251 9.82 3.47 -12.14
C TYR A 251 10.29 2.62 -10.95
N VAL A 252 11.57 2.69 -10.63
CA VAL A 252 12.20 1.80 -9.63
C VAL A 252 11.55 1.91 -8.25
N GLN A 253 11.12 3.11 -7.87
CA GLN A 253 10.46 3.34 -6.59
C GLN A 253 8.98 2.95 -6.57
N ALA A 254 8.35 2.73 -7.73
CA ALA A 254 6.94 2.33 -7.75
C ALA A 254 6.72 1.04 -6.95
N SER A 255 5.69 1.07 -6.13
CA SER A 255 5.22 -0.11 -5.41
C SER A 255 4.78 -1.22 -6.36
N ARG A 256 5.01 -2.48 -5.98
CA ARG A 256 4.80 -3.65 -6.82
C ARG A 256 3.84 -4.64 -6.17
N GLY A 257 3.03 -5.27 -7.01
CA GLY A 257 2.09 -6.30 -6.60
C GLY A 257 2.70 -7.71 -6.47
N PHE A 258 1.94 -8.77 -6.47
CA PHE A 258 0.50 -8.76 -6.29
C PHE A 258 0.16 -8.51 -4.82
N MET A 259 -1.13 -8.51 -4.45
CA MET A 259 -1.49 -8.56 -3.03
C MET A 259 -1.08 -9.91 -2.40
N PRO A 260 -0.90 -10.00 -1.08
CA PRO A 260 -0.58 -11.26 -0.40
C PRO A 260 -1.55 -12.40 -0.69
N ASP A 261 -2.84 -12.10 -0.83
CA ASP A 261 -3.90 -13.05 -1.17
C ASP A 261 -3.98 -13.42 -2.67
N GLY A 262 -3.04 -12.92 -3.49
CA GLY A 262 -2.94 -13.20 -4.91
C GLY A 262 -3.78 -12.31 -5.83
N ASN A 263 -4.58 -11.40 -5.29
CA ASN A 263 -5.33 -10.45 -6.11
C ASN A 263 -4.40 -9.54 -6.92
N VAL A 264 -4.80 -9.25 -8.15
CA VAL A 264 -3.98 -8.50 -9.10
C VAL A 264 -4.07 -7.00 -8.85
N VAL A 265 -2.98 -6.45 -8.35
CA VAL A 265 -2.67 -5.01 -8.31
C VAL A 265 -1.20 -4.84 -8.66
N PRO A 266 -0.78 -3.75 -9.31
CA PRO A 266 -1.62 -2.71 -9.91
C PRO A 266 -2.44 -3.24 -11.09
N GLN A 267 -3.46 -2.48 -11.54
CA GLN A 267 -4.21 -2.82 -12.75
C GLN A 267 -3.44 -2.43 -14.00
N VAL A 268 -2.91 -1.22 -14.04
CA VAL A 268 -2.17 -0.72 -15.22
C VAL A 268 -0.97 0.13 -14.79
N ALA A 269 -0.06 0.35 -15.71
CA ALA A 269 1.01 1.33 -15.60
C ALA A 269 0.69 2.56 -16.45
N ALA A 270 0.98 3.76 -15.92
CA ALA A 270 0.87 5.01 -16.68
C ALA A 270 2.15 5.87 -16.50
N PRO A 271 2.41 6.86 -17.36
CA PRO A 271 3.57 7.72 -17.22
C PRO A 271 3.61 8.38 -15.84
N GLY A 272 4.73 8.27 -15.12
CA GLY A 272 4.86 8.80 -13.76
C GLY A 272 6.25 9.33 -13.44
N VAL A 273 7.18 9.36 -14.41
CA VAL A 273 8.56 9.77 -14.17
C VAL A 273 8.88 11.02 -14.97
N GLN A 274 9.41 12.06 -14.30
CA GLN A 274 9.77 13.34 -14.91
C GLN A 274 8.59 14.01 -15.67
N ILE A 275 7.41 13.89 -15.12
CA ILE A 275 6.19 14.49 -15.66
C ILE A 275 6.19 15.99 -15.33
N ARG A 276 5.88 16.81 -16.34
CA ARG A 276 5.71 18.25 -16.15
C ARG A 276 4.38 18.53 -15.45
N VAL A 277 4.46 19.11 -14.26
CA VAL A 277 3.31 19.37 -13.40
C VAL A 277 3.24 20.85 -13.01
N PRO A 278 2.04 21.38 -12.73
CA PRO A 278 1.91 22.70 -12.13
C PRO A 278 2.46 22.70 -10.70
N LEU A 279 3.16 23.77 -10.36
CA LEU A 279 3.68 24.06 -9.03
C LEU A 279 2.95 25.27 -8.43
N LEU A 280 3.25 25.58 -7.17
CA LEU A 280 2.76 26.78 -6.52
C LEU A 280 3.17 28.04 -7.30
N ASN A 281 2.37 29.10 -7.15
CA ASN A 281 2.60 30.42 -7.76
C ASN A 281 2.62 30.44 -9.31
N GLY A 282 1.88 29.51 -9.95
CA GLY A 282 1.75 29.47 -11.42
C GLY A 282 2.99 28.97 -12.16
N LEU A 283 3.93 28.38 -11.46
CA LEU A 283 5.12 27.75 -12.02
C LEU A 283 4.83 26.34 -12.52
N TYR A 284 5.77 25.79 -13.30
CA TYR A 284 5.77 24.40 -13.72
C TYR A 284 7.12 23.76 -13.40
N GLY A 285 7.11 22.50 -13.01
CA GLY A 285 8.32 21.72 -12.74
C GLY A 285 8.11 20.26 -13.13
N ASN A 286 9.15 19.45 -12.95
CA ASN A 286 9.08 18.02 -13.15
C ASN A 286 8.95 17.31 -11.82
N ALA A 287 8.06 16.33 -11.77
CA ALA A 287 7.88 15.44 -10.62
C ALA A 287 7.80 13.98 -11.06
N SER A 288 8.03 13.07 -10.11
CA SER A 288 7.93 11.62 -10.33
C SER A 288 7.14 10.98 -9.20
N GLY A 289 6.34 9.96 -9.53
CA GLY A 289 5.56 9.20 -8.56
C GLY A 289 4.33 8.55 -9.18
N THR A 290 3.85 7.50 -8.56
CA THR A 290 2.62 6.79 -8.96
C THR A 290 1.36 7.66 -8.82
N SER A 291 1.40 8.72 -7.98
CA SER A 291 0.32 9.71 -7.87
C SER A 291 0.07 10.47 -9.18
N LEU A 292 1.13 10.72 -9.96
CA LEU A 292 1.00 11.36 -11.28
C LEU A 292 0.38 10.40 -12.31
N SER A 293 0.75 9.13 -12.24
CA SER A 293 0.14 8.07 -13.04
C SER A 293 -1.36 7.91 -12.75
N ALA A 294 -1.73 7.91 -11.46
CA ALA A 294 -3.12 7.86 -11.04
C ALA A 294 -3.92 9.09 -11.52
N ALA A 295 -3.32 10.28 -11.47
CA ALA A 295 -3.96 11.50 -11.96
C ALA A 295 -4.24 11.46 -13.47
N GLN A 296 -3.30 10.94 -14.28
CA GLN A 296 -3.51 10.75 -15.72
C GLN A 296 -4.61 9.70 -15.99
N THR A 297 -4.63 8.62 -15.23
CA THR A 297 -5.66 7.58 -15.34
C THR A 297 -7.04 8.11 -14.97
N ALA A 298 -7.13 8.96 -13.93
CA ALA A 298 -8.38 9.64 -13.60
C ALA A 298 -8.84 10.57 -14.72
N GLY A 299 -7.92 11.27 -15.40
CA GLY A 299 -8.22 12.05 -16.60
C GLY A 299 -8.75 11.18 -17.75
N ALA A 300 -8.13 10.01 -17.99
CA ALA A 300 -8.59 9.04 -18.97
C ALA A 300 -9.99 8.51 -18.64
N ALA A 301 -10.27 8.20 -17.38
CA ALA A 301 -11.59 7.79 -16.91
C ALA A 301 -12.66 8.88 -17.16
N ALA A 302 -12.31 10.15 -16.93
CA ALA A 302 -13.21 11.27 -17.19
C ALA A 302 -13.54 11.40 -18.70
N LEU A 303 -12.57 11.21 -19.58
CA LEU A 303 -12.79 11.21 -21.05
C LEU A 303 -13.67 10.04 -21.49
N LEU A 304 -13.50 8.86 -20.90
CA LEU A 304 -14.39 7.71 -21.17
C LEU A 304 -15.83 7.98 -20.72
N PHE A 305 -16.02 8.57 -19.55
CA PHE A 305 -17.35 8.98 -19.08
C PHE A 305 -17.96 10.09 -19.94
N GLU A 306 -17.16 11.06 -20.39
CA GLU A 306 -17.65 12.08 -21.32
C GLU A 306 -18.19 11.44 -22.59
N TRP A 307 -17.38 10.58 -23.22
CA TRP A 307 -17.78 9.91 -24.46
C TRP A 307 -19.00 9.01 -24.28
N ALA A 308 -18.98 8.16 -23.24
CA ALA A 308 -20.02 7.17 -23.03
C ALA A 308 -21.33 7.78 -22.54
N VAL A 309 -21.27 8.51 -21.43
CA VAL A 309 -22.46 8.96 -20.69
C VAL A 309 -22.90 10.35 -21.13
N ILE A 310 -21.99 11.32 -21.16
CA ILE A 310 -22.39 12.72 -21.45
C ILE A 310 -22.77 12.89 -22.91
N ARG A 311 -22.05 12.26 -23.84
CA ARG A 311 -22.38 12.28 -25.28
C ARG A 311 -23.41 11.20 -25.67
N GLY A 312 -23.77 10.30 -24.74
CA GLY A 312 -24.85 9.33 -24.94
C GLY A 312 -24.49 8.11 -25.78
N ASN A 313 -23.19 7.86 -26.06
CA ASN A 313 -22.80 6.69 -26.89
C ASN A 313 -23.04 5.37 -26.14
N GLN A 314 -22.84 5.33 -24.81
CA GLN A 314 -23.15 4.19 -23.95
C GLN A 314 -23.71 4.68 -22.59
N PRO A 315 -24.99 5.03 -22.49
CA PRO A 315 -25.57 5.66 -21.28
C PRO A 315 -25.50 4.81 -20.01
N TYR A 316 -25.32 3.49 -20.15
CA TYR A 316 -25.20 2.54 -19.02
C TYR A 316 -23.76 2.21 -18.67
N PHE A 317 -22.79 2.99 -19.17
CA PHE A 317 -21.39 2.82 -18.88
C PHE A 317 -21.10 3.12 -17.40
N THR A 318 -20.33 2.25 -16.74
CA THR A 318 -20.09 2.31 -15.28
C THR A 318 -18.61 2.52 -14.96
N GLY A 319 -18.27 2.79 -13.69
CA GLY A 319 -16.89 2.80 -13.22
C GLY A 319 -16.18 1.47 -13.46
N SER A 320 -16.87 0.35 -13.28
CA SER A 320 -16.33 -0.99 -13.63
C SER A 320 -16.11 -1.13 -15.13
N SER A 321 -16.95 -0.52 -15.97
CA SER A 321 -16.70 -0.48 -17.42
C SER A 321 -15.41 0.28 -17.72
N VAL A 322 -15.21 1.44 -17.11
CA VAL A 322 -13.95 2.22 -17.23
C VAL A 322 -12.75 1.35 -16.91
N LYS A 323 -12.75 0.69 -15.74
CA LYS A 323 -11.68 -0.21 -15.32
C LYS A 323 -11.43 -1.32 -16.35
N ASN A 324 -12.49 -2.00 -16.80
CA ASN A 324 -12.40 -3.10 -17.74
C ASN A 324 -11.85 -2.67 -19.10
N TYR A 325 -12.28 -1.54 -19.62
CA TYR A 325 -11.80 -1.06 -20.93
C TYR A 325 -10.36 -0.54 -20.85
N ILE A 326 -9.99 0.18 -19.79
CA ILE A 326 -8.58 0.60 -19.56
C ILE A 326 -7.66 -0.63 -19.47
N THR A 327 -8.05 -1.68 -18.75
CA THR A 327 -7.23 -2.89 -18.62
C THR A 327 -7.18 -3.72 -19.90
N ARG A 328 -8.26 -3.78 -20.66
CA ARG A 328 -8.31 -4.48 -21.96
C ARG A 328 -7.50 -3.76 -23.03
N GLY A 329 -7.62 -2.43 -23.10
CA GLY A 329 -6.91 -1.58 -24.05
C GLY A 329 -5.43 -1.37 -23.71
N ALA A 330 -4.96 -1.85 -22.55
CA ALA A 330 -3.56 -1.67 -22.14
C ALA A 330 -2.59 -2.33 -23.13
N GLU A 331 -1.53 -1.61 -23.48
CA GLU A 331 -0.46 -2.10 -24.33
C GLU A 331 0.38 -3.15 -23.58
N ARG A 332 0.68 -4.24 -24.26
CA ARG A 332 1.42 -5.41 -23.73
C ARG A 332 2.61 -5.73 -24.61
N GLU A 333 3.74 -5.97 -23.98
CA GLU A 333 4.93 -6.44 -24.69
C GLU A 333 4.83 -7.95 -24.91
N GLU A 334 5.08 -8.42 -26.13
CA GLU A 334 4.95 -9.83 -26.53
C GLU A 334 5.85 -10.79 -25.71
N ARG A 335 6.96 -10.27 -25.14
CA ARG A 335 7.92 -11.05 -24.36
C ARG A 335 7.59 -11.17 -22.89
N MET A 336 6.53 -10.51 -22.41
CA MET A 336 6.12 -10.51 -21.02
C MET A 336 4.77 -11.23 -20.84
N GLN A 337 4.63 -11.90 -19.70
CA GLN A 337 3.33 -12.41 -19.29
C GLN A 337 2.53 -11.34 -18.56
N TYR A 338 1.23 -11.29 -18.80
CA TYR A 338 0.29 -10.38 -18.15
C TYR A 338 -0.94 -11.13 -17.61
N PRO A 339 -1.51 -10.72 -16.46
CA PRO A 339 -0.97 -9.65 -15.60
C PRO A 339 0.32 -10.04 -14.90
N ASN A 340 1.14 -9.04 -14.55
CA ASN A 340 2.34 -9.26 -13.74
C ASN A 340 2.49 -8.21 -12.61
N ARG A 341 3.41 -8.48 -11.69
CA ARG A 341 3.56 -7.69 -10.46
C ARG A 341 4.04 -6.26 -10.68
N ASP A 342 4.71 -6.00 -11.80
CA ASP A 342 5.35 -4.72 -12.09
C ASP A 342 4.45 -3.81 -12.95
N TRP A 343 3.69 -4.39 -13.88
CA TRP A 343 2.95 -3.67 -14.92
C TRP A 343 1.43 -3.86 -14.85
N GLY A 344 0.94 -4.74 -13.97
CA GLY A 344 -0.45 -5.15 -13.98
C GLY A 344 -0.83 -5.78 -15.32
N PHE A 345 -1.89 -5.27 -15.96
CA PHE A 345 -2.34 -5.72 -17.27
C PHE A 345 -1.62 -5.05 -18.45
N GLY A 346 -0.69 -4.14 -18.21
CA GLY A 346 0.11 -3.45 -19.23
C GLY A 346 0.13 -1.94 -19.06
N ARG A 347 0.69 -1.23 -20.05
CA ARG A 347 0.72 0.23 -20.09
C ARG A 347 -0.62 0.77 -20.55
N MET A 348 -1.15 1.77 -19.86
CA MET A 348 -2.40 2.42 -20.25
C MET A 348 -2.29 3.03 -21.66
N ASP A 349 -3.11 2.60 -22.58
CA ASP A 349 -3.28 3.14 -23.92
C ASP A 349 -4.73 3.57 -24.12
N LEU A 350 -4.95 4.88 -24.02
CA LEU A 350 -6.29 5.45 -24.13
C LEU A 350 -6.79 5.41 -25.58
N TYR A 351 -5.90 5.54 -26.58
CA TYR A 351 -6.27 5.47 -27.98
C TYR A 351 -6.83 4.07 -28.32
N HIS A 352 -6.06 3.03 -28.00
CA HIS A 352 -6.51 1.65 -28.21
C HIS A 352 -7.75 1.31 -27.35
N THR A 353 -7.88 1.90 -26.16
CA THR A 353 -9.09 1.76 -25.33
C THR A 353 -10.34 2.27 -26.07
N PHE A 354 -10.26 3.41 -26.78
CA PHE A 354 -11.35 3.92 -27.61
C PHE A 354 -11.60 3.09 -28.86
N GLU A 355 -10.57 2.52 -29.48
CA GLU A 355 -10.76 1.59 -30.61
C GLU A 355 -11.58 0.35 -30.23
N LEU A 356 -11.44 -0.14 -28.99
CA LEU A 356 -12.27 -1.27 -28.49
C LEU A 356 -13.72 -0.89 -28.22
N LEU A 357 -14.05 0.41 -28.19
CA LEU A 357 -15.38 0.94 -27.94
C LEU A 357 -16.12 1.32 -29.25
N ALA A 358 -15.38 1.44 -30.37
CA ALA A 358 -15.88 1.76 -31.69
C ALA A 358 -16.40 0.52 -32.40
#